data_aa7dd85c0f0c8cfabe083a317b20605b
#
_entry.id   aa7dd85c0f0c8cfabe083a317b20605b
#
_cell.length_a   1.000
_cell.length_b   1.000
_cell.length_c   1.000
_cell.angle_alpha   90.00
_cell.angle_beta   90.00
_cell.angle_gamma   90.00
#
_symmetry.space_group_name_H-M   'P 1'
#
loop_
_entity.id
_entity.type
_entity.pdbx_description
1 polymer ?
#
loop_
_entity_poly.entity_id
_entity_poly.type
_entity_poly.pdbx_seq_one_letter_code
_entity_poly.pdbx_strand_id
1 'polypeptide(L)'
;MKYQQPPDDPKMRVEIDDLYEALFKTISQSGGMRVDVVLNVLLRMTCAIAVEHGSDRDTVMGATGACFDATLAAKDLFDKHESTLQ
;
A
#
# COMPACT_ATOMS: atom_id res chain seq x y z
N MET A 1 6.21 -20.07 -1.32
CA MET A 1 4.86 -19.58 -1.71
C MET A 1 5.00 -18.25 -2.42
N LYS A 2 4.45 -18.14 -3.61
CA LYS A 2 4.50 -16.89 -4.36
C LYS A 2 3.41 -15.94 -3.87
N TYR A 3 3.73 -14.66 -3.82
CA TYR A 3 2.73 -13.65 -3.51
C TYR A 3 1.61 -13.71 -4.56
N GLN A 4 0.38 -13.75 -4.09
CA GLN A 4 -0.79 -13.69 -4.96
C GLN A 4 -1.60 -12.46 -4.58
N GLN A 5 -2.08 -11.76 -5.60
CA GLN A 5 -2.97 -10.63 -5.35
C GLN A 5 -4.22 -11.15 -4.65
N PRO A 6 -4.68 -10.48 -3.57
CA PRO A 6 -5.86 -10.96 -2.85
C PRO A 6 -7.06 -11.10 -3.78
N PRO A 7 -7.83 -12.19 -3.66
CA PRO A 7 -9.08 -12.29 -4.40
C PRO A 7 -10.05 -11.21 -3.95
N ASP A 8 -11.07 -10.97 -4.75
CA ASP A 8 -12.09 -9.97 -4.44
C ASP A 8 -13.02 -10.50 -3.34
N ASP A 9 -12.50 -10.58 -2.12
CA ASP A 9 -13.14 -11.12 -0.94
C ASP A 9 -13.48 -9.95 0.00
N PRO A 10 -14.78 -9.68 0.25
CA PRO A 10 -15.19 -8.58 1.13
C PRO A 10 -14.58 -8.66 2.53
N LYS A 11 -14.43 -9.87 3.07
CA LYS A 11 -13.85 -10.07 4.40
C LYS A 11 -12.37 -9.66 4.41
N MET A 12 -11.64 -10.05 3.38
CA MET A 12 -10.23 -9.68 3.26
C MET A 12 -10.05 -8.18 3.06
N ARG A 13 -10.96 -7.54 2.32
CA ARG A 13 -10.94 -6.09 2.15
C ARG A 13 -11.07 -5.36 3.48
N VAL A 14 -11.98 -5.81 4.34
CA VAL A 14 -12.16 -5.21 5.66
C VAL A 14 -10.90 -5.36 6.49
N GLU A 15 -10.27 -6.54 6.46
CA GLU A 15 -9.01 -6.78 7.18
C GLU A 15 -7.89 -5.87 6.67
N ILE A 16 -7.78 -5.71 5.35
CA ILE A 16 -6.78 -4.83 4.74
C ILE A 16 -7.02 -3.38 5.15
N ASP A 17 -8.26 -2.92 5.04
CA ASP A 17 -8.62 -1.53 5.37
C ASP A 17 -8.39 -1.23 6.85
N ASP A 18 -8.75 -2.16 7.73
CA ASP A 18 -8.56 -1.99 9.18
C ASP A 18 -7.08 -1.90 9.54
N LEU A 19 -6.26 -2.77 8.96
CA LEU A 19 -4.82 -2.76 9.22
C LEU A 19 -4.16 -1.51 8.61
N TYR A 20 -4.56 -1.14 7.40
CA TYR A 20 -4.08 0.07 6.75
C TYR A 20 -4.36 1.29 7.61
N GLU A 21 -5.60 1.42 8.09
CA GLU A 21 -6.01 2.54 8.93
C GLU A 21 -5.22 2.58 10.24
N ALA A 22 -5.03 1.43 10.88
CA ALA A 22 -4.27 1.33 12.12
C ALA A 22 -2.81 1.76 11.93
N LEU A 23 -2.17 1.30 10.86
CA LEU A 23 -0.79 1.66 10.54
C LEU A 23 -0.68 3.15 10.20
N PHE A 24 -1.59 3.67 9.40
CA PHE A 24 -1.61 5.08 9.02
C PHE A 24 -1.77 5.97 10.25
N LYS A 25 -2.66 5.59 11.15
CA LYS A 25 -2.87 6.31 12.40
C LYS A 25 -1.61 6.34 13.26
N THR A 26 -0.95 5.19 13.39
CA THR A 26 0.30 5.08 14.14
C THR A 26 1.38 5.99 13.56
N ILE A 27 1.53 5.99 12.24
CA ILE A 27 2.49 6.84 11.54
C ILE A 27 2.16 8.32 11.79
N SER A 28 0.89 8.69 11.66
CA SER A 28 0.43 10.07 11.86
C SER A 28 0.67 10.56 13.29
N GLN A 29 0.49 9.67 14.28
CA GLN A 29 0.71 9.99 15.69
C GLN A 29 2.17 10.11 16.08
N SER A 30 3.08 9.62 15.24
CA SER A 30 4.52 9.72 15.49
C SER A 30 5.05 11.15 15.35
N GLY A 31 4.24 12.07 14.87
CA GLY A 31 4.50 13.52 14.84
C GLY A 31 5.83 13.94 14.20
N GLY A 32 5.77 14.50 12.99
CA GLY A 32 6.97 15.02 12.34
C GLY A 32 7.86 13.96 11.70
N MET A 33 7.36 12.75 11.53
CA MET A 33 8.13 11.71 10.86
C MET A 33 8.30 12.06 9.37
N ARG A 34 9.53 11.94 8.90
CA ARG A 34 9.85 12.25 7.51
C ARG A 34 9.31 11.19 6.57
N VAL A 35 8.81 11.64 5.41
CA VAL A 35 8.24 10.76 4.39
C VAL A 35 9.25 9.72 3.92
N ASP A 36 10.52 10.11 3.72
CA ASP A 36 11.56 9.19 3.27
C ASP A 36 11.85 8.10 4.30
N VAL A 37 11.77 8.41 5.59
CA VAL A 37 11.92 7.42 6.66
C VAL A 37 10.75 6.44 6.63
N VAL A 38 9.52 6.94 6.53
CA VAL A 38 8.32 6.10 6.47
C VAL A 38 8.37 5.16 5.28
N LEU A 39 8.71 5.68 4.10
CA LEU A 39 8.82 4.86 2.89
C LEU A 39 9.87 3.76 3.06
N ASN A 40 11.01 4.10 3.64
CA ASN A 40 12.10 3.14 3.84
C ASN A 40 11.66 2.00 4.76
N VAL A 41 10.99 2.35 5.86
CA VAL A 41 10.50 1.36 6.82
C VAL A 41 9.47 0.43 6.17
N LEU A 42 8.51 1.00 5.45
CA LEU A 42 7.46 0.21 4.80
C LEU A 42 8.03 -0.72 3.73
N LEU A 43 9.00 -0.23 2.96
CA LEU A 43 9.68 -1.07 1.95
C LEU A 43 10.45 -2.22 2.60
N ARG A 44 11.16 -1.94 3.69
CA ARG A 44 11.90 -2.99 4.41
C ARG A 44 10.96 -4.04 4.97
N MET A 45 9.85 -3.63 5.55
CA MET A 45 8.86 -4.55 6.08
C MET A 45 8.26 -5.41 4.98
N THR A 46 7.92 -4.81 3.85
CA THR A 46 7.40 -5.52 2.69
C THR A 46 8.37 -6.59 2.21
N CYS A 47 9.63 -6.23 2.05
CA CYS A 47 10.68 -7.15 1.59
C CYS A 47 10.91 -8.27 2.60
N ALA A 48 10.98 -7.95 3.89
CA ALA A 48 11.21 -8.95 4.92
C ALA A 48 10.10 -9.99 4.96
N ILE A 49 8.84 -9.54 4.90
CA ILE A 49 7.68 -10.44 4.90
C ILE A 49 7.69 -11.30 3.63
N ALA A 50 7.94 -10.69 2.48
CA ALA A 50 7.96 -11.41 1.21
C ALA A 50 9.04 -12.49 1.18
N VAL A 51 10.24 -12.17 1.65
CA VAL A 51 11.36 -13.13 1.71
C VAL A 51 11.01 -14.28 2.65
N GLU A 52 10.46 -13.98 3.80
CA GLU A 52 10.11 -14.98 4.80
C GLU A 52 9.04 -15.97 4.27
N HIS A 53 8.12 -15.48 3.45
CA HIS A 53 7.06 -16.29 2.88
C HIS A 53 7.39 -16.86 1.51
N GLY A 54 8.62 -16.71 1.05
CA GLY A 54 9.09 -17.31 -0.19
C GLY A 54 8.57 -16.66 -1.46
N SER A 55 8.13 -15.41 -1.39
CA SER A 55 7.71 -14.67 -2.58
C SER A 55 8.94 -14.27 -3.39
N ASP A 56 8.86 -14.39 -4.72
CA ASP A 56 9.96 -13.98 -5.56
C ASP A 56 9.94 -12.46 -5.81
N ARG A 57 11.10 -11.94 -6.21
CA ARG A 57 11.29 -10.51 -6.43
C ARG A 57 10.34 -9.96 -7.51
N ASP A 58 10.20 -10.68 -8.62
CA ASP A 58 9.41 -10.22 -9.75
C ASP A 58 7.92 -10.15 -9.39
N THR A 59 7.43 -11.11 -8.62
CA THR A 59 6.03 -11.11 -8.15
C THR A 59 5.78 -9.91 -7.24
N VAL A 60 6.69 -9.64 -6.31
CA VAL A 60 6.56 -8.51 -5.37
C VAL A 60 6.64 -7.18 -6.12
N MET A 61 7.57 -7.06 -7.05
CA MET A 61 7.72 -5.83 -7.84
C MET A 61 6.49 -5.60 -8.72
N GLY A 62 5.94 -6.66 -9.31
CA GLY A 62 4.71 -6.56 -10.10
C GLY A 62 3.53 -6.10 -9.27
N ALA A 63 3.36 -6.67 -8.08
CA ALA A 63 2.28 -6.29 -7.17
C ALA A 63 2.43 -4.84 -6.70
N THR A 64 3.66 -4.43 -6.37
CA THR A 64 3.95 -3.06 -5.95
C THR A 64 3.67 -2.07 -7.07
N GLY A 65 4.10 -2.39 -8.29
CA GLY A 65 3.83 -1.55 -9.45
C GLY A 65 2.35 -1.39 -9.73
N ALA A 66 1.60 -2.50 -9.69
CA ALA A 66 0.15 -2.45 -9.88
C ALA A 66 -0.55 -1.60 -8.82
N CYS A 67 -0.11 -1.73 -7.57
CA CYS A 67 -0.65 -0.93 -6.46
C CYS A 67 -0.35 0.55 -6.66
N PHE A 68 0.87 0.88 -7.07
CA PHE A 68 1.26 2.25 -7.35
C PHE A 68 0.41 2.84 -8.47
N ASP A 69 0.25 2.10 -9.56
CA ASP A 69 -0.53 2.56 -10.71
C ASP A 69 -2.00 2.80 -10.33
N ALA A 70 -2.58 1.90 -9.55
CA ALA A 70 -3.96 2.05 -9.08
C ALA A 70 -4.11 3.28 -8.17
N THR A 71 -3.14 3.51 -7.29
CA THR A 71 -3.14 4.65 -6.39
C THR A 71 -3.03 5.96 -7.17
N LEU A 72 -2.14 5.98 -8.17
CA LEU A 72 -1.96 7.15 -9.03
C LEU A 72 -3.22 7.45 -9.83
N ALA A 73 -3.87 6.43 -10.37
CA ALA A 73 -5.12 6.58 -11.11
C ALA A 73 -6.25 7.13 -10.22
N ALA A 74 -6.34 6.65 -8.99
CA ALA A 74 -7.32 7.15 -8.02
C ALA A 74 -7.08 8.62 -7.68
N LYS A 75 -5.81 9.00 -7.51
CA LYS A 75 -5.45 10.39 -7.25
C LYS A 75 -5.81 11.29 -8.42
N ASP A 76 -5.53 10.85 -9.64
CA ASP A 76 -5.85 11.63 -10.85
C ASP A 76 -7.36 11.84 -10.98
N LEU A 77 -8.16 10.82 -10.70
CA LEU A 77 -9.61 10.95 -10.71
C LEU A 77 -10.11 11.93 -9.65
N PHE A 78 -9.53 11.87 -8.46
CA PHE A 78 -9.86 12.78 -7.37
C PHE A 78 -9.52 14.22 -7.73
N ASP A 79 -8.33 14.46 -8.31
CA ASP A 79 -7.90 15.79 -8.72
C ASP A 79 -8.79 16.37 -9.81
N LYS A 80 -9.20 15.53 -10.77
CA LYS A 80 -10.13 15.96 -11.83
C LYS A 80 -11.49 16.32 -11.25
N HIS A 81 -12.01 15.53 -10.32
CA HIS A 81 -13.29 15.79 -9.69
C HIS A 81 -13.27 17.11 -8.93
N GLU A 82 -12.20 17.32 -8.15
CA GLU A 82 -12.01 18.55 -7.39
C GLU A 82 -11.90 19.78 -8.30
N SER A 83 -11.17 19.63 -9.40
CA SER A 83 -11.06 20.70 -10.41
C SER A 83 -12.40 21.05 -11.04
N THR A 84 -13.27 20.06 -11.23
CA THR A 84 -14.60 20.25 -11.82
C THR A 84 -15.55 20.98 -10.86
N LEU A 85 -15.35 20.85 -9.56
CA LEU A 85 -16.17 21.49 -8.55
C LEU A 85 -15.86 22.97 -8.37
N GLN A 86 -14.77 23.42 -8.92
CA GLN A 86 -14.39 24.83 -8.91
C GLN A 86 -15.00 25.55 -10.13
#